data_1997846a27882520cd2a7e2d6e3dad16
#
_entry.id   1997846a27882520cd2a7e2d6e3dad16
#
_cell.length_a   1.000
_cell.length_b   1.000
_cell.length_c   1.000
_cell.angle_alpha   90.00
_cell.angle_beta   90.00
_cell.angle_gamma   90.00
#
_symmetry.space_group_name_H-M   'P 1'
#
loop_
_entity.id
_entity.type
_entity.pdbx_description
1 polymer ?
#
loop_
_entity_poly.entity_id
_entity_poly.type
_entity_poly.pdbx_seq_one_letter_code
_entity_poly.pdbx_strand_id
1 'polypeptide(L)'
;ASVRTTGTGYIETIPGAKGGVRFVPDITEEALHLLQDELCTRLKDSSRILGGGFLYTSDIMFDTHLIRRLASVFTKKFKDRGADYVATVETKGIPLATMVAHQLNLPLIIIRREAKISEGSTVSINYFSGSYDRVQKMSISKRAVIAGSKAIIIDDFMRGGGSIKGIADILAEFEVSVAGIGIAIVGTLPEKKRVSDYTAVVCLGEVDEDQKTIEVYPNRKIF
;
A
#
# COMPACT_ATOMS: atom_id res chain seq x y z
N ALA A 1 -24.23 19.68 0.71
CA ALA A 1 -23.17 20.60 1.11
C ALA A 1 -22.12 19.83 1.89
N SER A 2 -20.87 19.87 1.49
CA SER A 2 -19.76 19.25 2.22
C SER A 2 -19.15 20.27 3.18
N VAL A 3 -18.99 19.89 4.43
CA VAL A 3 -18.28 20.72 5.43
C VAL A 3 -16.90 20.12 5.61
N ARG A 4 -15.86 20.86 5.24
CA ARG A 4 -14.48 20.44 5.50
C ARG A 4 -14.17 20.60 6.99
N THR A 5 -13.77 19.52 7.63
CA THR A 5 -13.23 19.53 8.99
C THR A 5 -11.71 19.33 8.92
N THR A 6 -11.01 20.16 9.65
CA THR A 6 -9.55 20.17 9.94
C THR A 6 -8.73 19.00 9.41
N GLY A 7 -8.31 19.05 8.14
CA GLY A 7 -7.18 18.26 7.61
C GLY A 7 -7.31 16.73 7.51
N THR A 8 -8.40 16.13 8.02
CA THR A 8 -8.57 14.68 8.10
C THR A 8 -9.69 14.13 7.20
N GLY A 9 -10.53 15.01 6.64
CA GLY A 9 -11.65 14.60 5.79
C GLY A 9 -12.78 15.64 5.78
N TYR A 10 -13.89 15.26 5.17
CA TYR A 10 -15.09 16.10 5.09
C TYR A 10 -16.36 15.26 5.34
N ILE A 11 -17.42 15.96 5.69
CA ILE A 11 -18.75 15.36 5.85
C ILE A 11 -19.53 15.53 4.56
N GLU A 12 -20.05 14.43 4.05
CA GLU A 12 -20.93 14.39 2.88
C GLU A 12 -22.35 14.05 3.31
N THR A 13 -23.32 14.83 2.83
CA THR A 13 -24.73 14.55 3.04
C THR A 13 -25.29 13.84 1.82
N ILE A 14 -25.87 12.67 1.99
CA ILE A 14 -26.51 11.88 0.95
C ILE A 14 -28.02 12.20 1.03
N PRO A 15 -28.63 12.87 0.04
CA PRO A 15 -30.05 13.18 0.05
C PRO A 15 -30.91 11.95 -0.24
N GLY A 16 -32.17 11.97 0.24
CA GLY A 16 -33.17 10.93 -0.01
C GLY A 16 -33.65 10.21 1.25
N ALA A 17 -34.71 9.41 1.11
CA ALA A 17 -35.35 8.71 2.24
C ALA A 17 -34.44 7.68 2.94
N LYS A 18 -33.42 7.18 2.25
CA LYS A 18 -32.35 6.32 2.80
C LYS A 18 -31.00 7.07 2.87
N GLY A 19 -31.06 8.37 2.76
CA GLY A 19 -29.90 9.25 2.83
C GLY A 19 -29.35 9.37 4.26
N GLY A 20 -28.26 10.08 4.41
CA GLY A 20 -27.62 10.25 5.71
C GLY A 20 -26.39 11.14 5.62
N VAL A 21 -25.57 11.06 6.62
CA VAL A 21 -24.32 11.80 6.71
C VAL A 21 -23.18 10.79 6.82
N ARG A 22 -22.19 10.93 5.97
CA ARG A 22 -20.97 10.11 6.07
C ARG A 22 -19.73 10.99 6.18
N PHE A 23 -18.77 10.53 6.95
CA PHE A 23 -17.43 11.11 6.94
C PHE A 23 -16.64 10.50 5.79
N VAL A 24 -16.05 11.36 4.96
CA VAL A 24 -15.16 10.95 3.85
C VAL A 24 -13.74 11.34 4.25
N PRO A 25 -12.86 10.37 4.51
CA PRO A 25 -11.46 10.65 4.75
C PRO A 25 -10.85 11.40 3.57
N ASP A 26 -10.12 12.46 3.87
CA ASP A 26 -9.36 13.25 2.90
C ASP A 26 -8.11 13.78 3.58
N ILE A 27 -7.08 14.07 2.83
CA ILE A 27 -5.85 14.66 3.32
C ILE A 27 -5.57 15.94 2.55
N THR A 28 -5.32 17.04 3.27
CA THR A 28 -4.87 18.28 2.65
C THR A 28 -3.40 18.15 2.24
N GLU A 29 -2.95 19.02 1.34
CA GLU A 29 -1.55 19.04 0.91
C GLU A 29 -0.61 19.31 2.09
N GLU A 30 -0.97 20.24 2.97
CA GLU A 30 -0.22 20.52 4.20
C GLU A 30 -0.13 19.29 5.12
N ALA A 31 -1.24 18.61 5.37
CA ALA A 31 -1.26 17.41 6.19
C ALA A 31 -0.46 16.25 5.55
N LEU A 32 -0.45 16.16 4.22
CA LEU A 32 0.41 15.23 3.47
C LEU A 32 1.89 15.54 3.69
N HIS A 33 2.27 16.81 3.57
CA HIS A 33 3.66 17.22 3.76
C HIS A 33 4.14 16.92 5.19
N LEU A 34 3.33 17.25 6.21
CA LEU A 34 3.65 16.93 7.60
C LEU A 34 3.79 15.41 7.83
N LEU A 35 2.91 14.60 7.21
CA LEU A 35 3.01 13.14 7.28
C LEU A 35 4.29 12.63 6.63
N GLN A 36 4.66 13.15 5.47
CA GLN A 36 5.88 12.76 4.76
C GLN A 36 7.14 13.14 5.55
N ASP A 37 7.17 14.34 6.14
CA ASP A 37 8.30 14.82 6.95
C ASP A 37 8.45 14.00 8.24
N GLU A 38 7.33 13.63 8.88
CA GLU A 38 7.33 12.72 10.03
C GLU A 38 7.90 11.34 9.66
N LEU A 39 7.43 10.76 8.53
CA LEU A 39 7.93 9.47 8.04
C LEU A 39 9.43 9.53 7.73
N CYS A 40 9.88 10.58 7.04
CA CYS A 40 11.30 10.77 6.74
C CYS A 40 12.14 10.89 8.01
N THR A 41 11.67 11.63 9.00
CA THR A 41 12.34 11.78 10.30
C THR A 41 12.46 10.44 11.03
N ARG A 42 11.36 9.69 11.12
CA ARG A 42 11.36 8.36 11.76
C ARG A 42 12.25 7.37 11.05
N LEU A 43 12.23 7.35 9.70
CA LEU A 43 13.02 6.42 8.90
C LEU A 43 14.51 6.71 8.89
N LYS A 44 14.94 7.95 9.14
CA LYS A 44 16.37 8.35 9.20
C LYS A 44 17.09 7.91 10.47
N ASP A 45 16.38 7.37 11.44
CA ASP A 45 17.00 6.86 12.67
C ASP A 45 17.90 5.66 12.34
N SER A 46 19.20 5.82 12.55
CA SER A 46 20.22 4.81 12.23
C SER A 46 20.04 3.50 13.00
N SER A 47 19.35 3.51 14.14
CA SER A 47 19.03 2.30 14.89
C SER A 47 18.12 1.33 14.12
N ARG A 48 17.51 1.78 13.03
CA ARG A 48 16.66 0.98 12.15
C ARG A 48 17.44 0.11 11.16
N ILE A 49 18.74 0.40 10.97
CA ILE A 49 19.55 -0.34 10.01
C ILE A 49 19.71 -1.77 10.48
N LEU A 50 19.24 -2.70 9.66
CA LEU A 50 19.46 -4.14 9.77
C LEU A 50 20.48 -4.56 8.71
N GLY A 51 21.18 -5.66 8.91
CA GLY A 51 22.15 -6.13 7.94
C GLY A 51 21.55 -6.40 6.55
N GLY A 52 22.35 -6.20 5.49
CA GLY A 52 21.92 -6.42 4.09
C GLY A 52 21.03 -5.31 3.50
N GLY A 53 21.15 -4.09 4.00
CA GLY A 53 20.39 -2.93 3.51
C GLY A 53 18.91 -2.96 3.87
N PHE A 54 18.51 -3.75 4.87
CA PHE A 54 17.16 -3.77 5.40
C PHE A 54 16.96 -2.75 6.52
N LEU A 55 15.74 -2.23 6.61
CA LEU A 55 15.32 -1.35 7.70
C LEU A 55 14.23 -1.98 8.57
N TYR A 56 14.31 -1.76 9.86
CA TYR A 56 13.22 -2.05 10.77
C TYR A 56 12.10 -1.02 10.58
N THR A 57 10.94 -1.47 10.15
CA THR A 57 9.78 -0.62 9.85
C THR A 57 8.51 -1.08 10.55
N SER A 58 8.56 -2.13 11.36
CA SER A 58 7.37 -2.73 11.95
C SER A 58 6.63 -1.78 12.89
N ASP A 59 7.37 -0.98 13.68
CA ASP A 59 6.81 0.04 14.55
C ASP A 59 6.08 1.16 13.80
N ILE A 60 6.50 1.44 12.56
CA ILE A 60 5.84 2.40 11.66
C ILE A 60 4.59 1.77 11.05
N MET A 61 4.70 0.55 10.53
CA MET A 61 3.62 -0.13 9.82
C MET A 61 2.52 -0.68 10.75
N PHE A 62 2.77 -0.76 12.05
CA PHE A 62 1.78 -1.16 13.05
C PHE A 62 1.30 0.00 13.95
N ASP A 63 1.78 1.23 13.70
CA ASP A 63 1.26 2.44 14.32
C ASP A 63 -0.08 2.82 13.67
N THR A 64 -1.18 2.54 14.36
CA THR A 64 -2.54 2.74 13.81
C THR A 64 -2.85 4.20 13.49
N HIS A 65 -2.27 5.18 14.24
CA HIS A 65 -2.44 6.60 13.95
C HIS A 65 -1.76 7.00 12.64
N LEU A 66 -0.55 6.50 12.43
CA LEU A 66 0.21 6.76 11.22
C LEU A 66 -0.41 6.06 10.00
N ILE A 67 -0.78 4.79 10.14
CA ILE A 67 -1.40 3.99 9.09
C ILE A 67 -2.73 4.61 8.63
N ARG A 68 -3.53 5.14 9.54
CA ARG A 68 -4.78 5.84 9.17
C ARG A 68 -4.51 7.06 8.29
N ARG A 69 -3.47 7.84 8.58
CA ARG A 69 -3.08 9.02 7.78
C ARG A 69 -2.50 8.61 6.44
N LEU A 70 -1.66 7.58 6.40
CA LEU A 70 -1.14 6.98 5.17
C LEU A 70 -2.27 6.46 4.28
N ALA A 71 -3.25 5.78 4.86
CA ALA A 71 -4.40 5.28 4.12
C ALA A 71 -5.19 6.41 3.46
N SER A 72 -5.32 7.56 4.13
CA SER A 72 -6.03 8.72 3.55
C SER A 72 -5.35 9.26 2.28
N VAL A 73 -4.02 9.13 2.15
CA VAL A 73 -3.30 9.48 0.91
C VAL A 73 -3.77 8.60 -0.25
N PHE A 74 -3.78 7.28 -0.05
CA PHE A 74 -4.17 6.33 -1.10
C PHE A 74 -5.67 6.36 -1.37
N THR A 75 -6.49 6.55 -0.34
CA THR A 75 -7.93 6.74 -0.49
C THR A 75 -8.23 7.94 -1.38
N LYS A 76 -7.61 9.09 -1.14
CA LYS A 76 -7.74 10.28 -1.98
C LYS A 76 -7.28 10.03 -3.41
N LYS A 77 -6.15 9.33 -3.59
CA LYS A 77 -5.55 9.03 -4.90
C LYS A 77 -6.41 8.09 -5.75
N PHE A 78 -7.08 7.14 -5.11
CA PHE A 78 -7.71 6.01 -5.82
C PHE A 78 -9.24 5.94 -5.71
N LYS A 79 -9.92 6.77 -4.92
CA LYS A 79 -11.38 6.73 -4.71
C LYS A 79 -12.21 6.73 -5.99
N ASP A 80 -11.71 7.38 -7.04
CA ASP A 80 -12.43 7.54 -8.32
C ASP A 80 -11.95 6.53 -9.40
N ARG A 81 -11.19 5.50 -9.02
CA ARG A 81 -10.67 4.49 -9.96
C ARG A 81 -11.62 3.35 -10.28
N GLY A 82 -12.79 3.31 -9.62
CA GLY A 82 -13.79 2.26 -9.84
C GLY A 82 -13.28 0.86 -9.46
N ALA A 83 -12.53 0.76 -8.37
CA ALA A 83 -12.03 -0.51 -7.86
C ALA A 83 -13.12 -1.24 -7.06
N ASP A 84 -13.08 -2.58 -7.13
CA ASP A 84 -13.95 -3.48 -6.39
C ASP A 84 -13.25 -4.07 -5.17
N TYR A 85 -11.92 -4.07 -5.15
CA TYR A 85 -11.09 -4.66 -4.11
C TYR A 85 -9.87 -3.81 -3.81
N VAL A 86 -9.36 -3.95 -2.58
CA VAL A 86 -7.97 -3.65 -2.23
C VAL A 86 -7.22 -4.97 -2.10
N ALA A 87 -6.02 -5.06 -2.64
CA ALA A 87 -5.19 -6.27 -2.60
C ALA A 87 -3.82 -5.97 -1.98
N THR A 88 -3.30 -6.90 -1.18
CA THR A 88 -1.96 -6.84 -0.61
C THR A 88 -1.36 -8.23 -0.47
N VAL A 89 -0.06 -8.31 -0.24
CA VAL A 89 0.61 -9.54 0.15
C VAL A 89 0.97 -9.52 1.64
N GLU A 90 0.95 -10.69 2.30
CA GLU A 90 1.42 -10.78 3.68
C GLU A 90 2.90 -10.39 3.80
N THR A 91 3.34 -9.64 4.83
CA THR A 91 2.68 -9.45 6.12
C THR A 91 2.51 -7.97 6.48
N LYS A 92 3.52 -7.11 6.26
CA LYS A 92 3.55 -5.73 6.79
C LYS A 92 2.63 -4.76 6.04
N GLY A 93 2.30 -5.05 4.78
CA GLY A 93 1.34 -4.26 4.00
C GLY A 93 -0.11 -4.41 4.49
N ILE A 94 -0.43 -5.49 5.24
CA ILE A 94 -1.81 -5.78 5.66
C ILE A 94 -2.46 -4.64 6.45
N PRO A 95 -1.85 -4.04 7.50
CA PRO A 95 -2.51 -2.97 8.25
C PRO A 95 -2.86 -1.76 7.38
N LEU A 96 -1.95 -1.35 6.52
CA LEU A 96 -2.17 -0.24 5.60
C LEU A 96 -3.28 -0.56 4.58
N ALA A 97 -3.22 -1.73 3.95
CA ALA A 97 -4.22 -2.17 2.99
C ALA A 97 -5.61 -2.32 3.64
N THR A 98 -5.67 -2.83 4.88
CA THR A 98 -6.92 -2.93 5.67
C THR A 98 -7.53 -1.56 5.88
N MET A 99 -6.72 -0.56 6.24
CA MET A 99 -7.22 0.78 6.49
C MET A 99 -7.66 1.48 5.20
N VAL A 100 -6.95 1.28 4.07
CA VAL A 100 -7.37 1.77 2.75
C VAL A 100 -8.68 1.12 2.32
N ALA A 101 -8.80 -0.19 2.47
CA ALA A 101 -10.02 -0.94 2.17
C ALA A 101 -11.21 -0.44 3.00
N HIS A 102 -10.99 -0.23 4.31
CA HIS A 102 -11.99 0.35 5.20
C HIS A 102 -12.43 1.75 4.76
N GLN A 103 -11.49 2.64 4.44
CA GLN A 103 -11.81 4.02 4.02
C GLN A 103 -12.52 4.09 2.66
N LEU A 104 -12.19 3.18 1.74
CA LEU A 104 -12.86 3.05 0.43
C LEU A 104 -14.16 2.25 0.49
N ASN A 105 -14.45 1.60 1.62
CA ASN A 105 -15.56 0.66 1.79
C ASN A 105 -15.50 -0.49 0.77
N LEU A 106 -14.31 -1.07 0.60
CA LEU A 106 -14.03 -2.18 -0.31
C LEU A 106 -13.58 -3.42 0.47
N PRO A 107 -13.86 -4.63 -0.01
CA PRO A 107 -13.28 -5.84 0.54
C PRO A 107 -11.76 -5.89 0.31
N LEU A 108 -11.06 -6.56 1.24
CA LEU A 108 -9.62 -6.76 1.19
C LEU A 108 -9.26 -8.17 0.74
N ILE A 109 -8.36 -8.28 -0.22
CA ILE A 109 -7.75 -9.53 -0.65
C ILE A 109 -6.33 -9.60 -0.06
N ILE A 110 -6.06 -10.65 0.71
CA ILE A 110 -4.72 -10.93 1.24
C ILE A 110 -4.13 -12.10 0.46
N ILE A 111 -3.10 -11.83 -0.32
CA ILE A 111 -2.33 -12.82 -1.05
C ILE A 111 -1.30 -13.41 -0.09
N ARG A 112 -1.23 -14.73 -0.04
CA ARG A 112 -0.39 -15.47 0.88
C ARG A 112 0.87 -15.99 0.19
N ARG A 113 1.94 -16.13 0.97
CA ARG A 113 3.17 -16.78 0.48
C ARG A 113 3.04 -18.30 0.44
N GLU A 114 2.13 -18.85 1.26
CA GLU A 114 1.81 -20.27 1.31
C GLU A 114 0.31 -20.49 1.28
N ALA A 115 -0.12 -21.52 0.56
CA ALA A 115 -1.52 -21.95 0.58
C ALA A 115 -1.85 -22.56 1.95
N LYS A 116 -2.95 -22.11 2.56
CA LYS A 116 -3.49 -22.67 3.82
C LYS A 116 -4.75 -23.48 3.55
N ILE A 117 -4.91 -24.58 4.26
CA ILE A 117 -6.09 -25.45 4.14
C ILE A 117 -7.39 -24.65 4.39
N SER A 118 -7.36 -23.68 5.31
CA SER A 118 -8.50 -22.82 5.63
C SER A 118 -8.95 -21.91 4.48
N GLU A 119 -8.11 -21.69 3.47
CA GLU A 119 -8.45 -20.87 2.29
C GLU A 119 -9.19 -21.68 1.19
N GLY A 120 -9.29 -23.00 1.36
CA GLY A 120 -9.91 -23.89 0.37
C GLY A 120 -9.06 -24.02 -0.91
N SER A 121 -9.71 -24.15 -2.06
CA SER A 121 -9.01 -24.24 -3.34
C SER A 121 -8.31 -22.93 -3.68
N THR A 122 -7.00 -22.99 -3.94
CA THR A 122 -6.16 -21.83 -4.26
C THR A 122 -5.57 -21.92 -5.65
N VAL A 123 -5.25 -20.77 -6.25
CA VAL A 123 -4.32 -20.62 -7.37
C VAL A 123 -3.00 -20.12 -6.82
N SER A 124 -1.92 -20.59 -7.37
CA SER A 124 -0.57 -20.20 -6.96
C SER A 124 0.27 -19.90 -8.18
N ILE A 125 1.10 -18.86 -8.06
CA ILE A 125 2.12 -18.53 -9.04
C ILE A 125 3.49 -18.47 -8.37
N ASN A 126 4.53 -18.63 -9.17
CA ASN A 126 5.90 -18.33 -8.77
C ASN A 126 6.27 -16.93 -9.24
N TYR A 127 6.92 -16.15 -8.38
CA TYR A 127 7.39 -14.82 -8.74
C TYR A 127 8.82 -14.61 -8.22
N PHE A 128 9.55 -13.69 -8.85
CA PHE A 128 10.90 -13.34 -8.40
C PHE A 128 10.85 -12.19 -7.39
N SER A 129 11.27 -12.47 -6.15
CA SER A 129 11.37 -11.47 -5.09
C SER A 129 12.72 -10.77 -5.16
N GLY A 130 12.73 -9.50 -5.58
CA GLY A 130 13.95 -8.69 -5.61
C GLY A 130 14.52 -8.34 -4.23
N SER A 131 13.74 -8.49 -3.16
CA SER A 131 14.23 -8.28 -1.79
C SER A 131 15.01 -9.47 -1.26
N TYR A 132 14.71 -10.68 -1.74
CA TYR A 132 15.34 -11.92 -1.29
C TYR A 132 16.20 -12.59 -2.39
N ASP A 133 16.26 -11.98 -3.57
CA ASP A 133 16.98 -12.48 -4.75
C ASP A 133 16.69 -13.98 -5.04
N ARG A 134 15.41 -14.35 -4.93
CA ARG A 134 14.97 -15.74 -5.14
C ARG A 134 13.53 -15.81 -5.66
N VAL A 135 13.23 -16.96 -6.28
CA VAL A 135 11.86 -17.33 -6.63
C VAL A 135 11.06 -17.65 -5.36
N GLN A 136 9.90 -17.04 -5.25
CA GLN A 136 8.93 -17.27 -4.16
C GLN A 136 7.57 -17.61 -4.75
N LYS A 137 6.70 -18.18 -3.92
CA LYS A 137 5.33 -18.54 -4.26
C LYS A 137 4.35 -17.50 -3.72
N MET A 138 3.30 -17.21 -4.47
CA MET A 138 2.11 -16.50 -4.03
C MET A 138 0.88 -17.36 -4.27
N SER A 139 -0.08 -17.29 -3.35
CA SER A 139 -1.31 -18.06 -3.39
C SER A 139 -2.51 -17.19 -3.04
N ILE A 140 -3.61 -17.39 -3.75
CA ILE A 140 -4.90 -16.72 -3.50
C ILE A 140 -6.03 -17.74 -3.54
N SER A 141 -7.03 -17.60 -2.68
CA SER A 141 -8.24 -18.42 -2.74
C SER A 141 -9.04 -18.15 -4.01
N LYS A 142 -9.52 -19.21 -4.67
CA LYS A 142 -10.39 -19.06 -5.85
C LYS A 142 -11.71 -18.34 -5.56
N ARG A 143 -12.11 -18.27 -4.30
CA ARG A 143 -13.34 -17.59 -3.85
C ARG A 143 -13.12 -16.12 -3.49
N ALA A 144 -11.86 -15.65 -3.51
CA ALA A 144 -11.53 -14.31 -3.03
C ALA A 144 -11.90 -13.19 -4.02
N VAL A 145 -12.07 -13.52 -5.30
CA VAL A 145 -12.26 -12.52 -6.35
C VAL A 145 -13.32 -12.96 -7.36
N ILE A 146 -13.92 -11.98 -8.03
CA ILE A 146 -14.87 -12.15 -9.12
C ILE A 146 -14.17 -11.72 -10.42
N ALA A 147 -14.27 -12.54 -11.47
CA ALA A 147 -13.70 -12.21 -12.79
C ALA A 147 -14.26 -10.89 -13.36
N GLY A 148 -13.44 -10.14 -14.05
CA GLY A 148 -13.77 -8.83 -14.61
C GLY A 148 -13.70 -7.66 -13.63
N SER A 149 -13.37 -7.92 -12.36
CA SER A 149 -13.23 -6.89 -11.31
C SER A 149 -11.94 -6.09 -11.44
N LYS A 150 -11.83 -5.03 -10.62
CA LYS A 150 -10.64 -4.17 -10.53
C LYS A 150 -10.12 -4.12 -9.10
N ALA A 151 -8.81 -4.18 -8.92
CA ALA A 151 -8.17 -4.10 -7.61
C ALA A 151 -7.16 -2.96 -7.52
N ILE A 152 -7.10 -2.32 -6.36
CA ILE A 152 -6.00 -1.42 -5.97
C ILE A 152 -5.01 -2.24 -5.16
N ILE A 153 -3.75 -2.23 -5.56
CA ILE A 153 -2.67 -2.89 -4.83
C ILE A 153 -2.08 -1.91 -3.83
N ILE A 154 -2.01 -2.30 -2.55
CA ILE A 154 -1.41 -1.50 -1.46
C ILE A 154 -0.34 -2.33 -0.76
N ASP A 155 0.84 -1.75 -0.57
CA ASP A 155 1.91 -2.43 0.17
C ASP A 155 2.72 -1.43 1.01
N ASP A 156 3.48 -1.94 1.98
CA ASP A 156 4.34 -1.14 2.85
C ASP A 156 5.63 -0.70 2.16
N PHE A 157 6.27 -1.62 1.43
CA PHE A 157 7.60 -1.40 0.87
C PHE A 157 7.77 -2.02 -0.52
N MET A 158 8.39 -1.28 -1.42
CA MET A 158 8.78 -1.78 -2.74
C MET A 158 10.25 -1.47 -3.03
N ARG A 159 11.06 -2.50 -3.27
CA ARG A 159 12.43 -2.35 -3.80
C ARG A 159 12.44 -2.42 -5.34
N GLY A 160 12.46 -3.61 -5.90
CA GLY A 160 12.45 -3.83 -7.36
C GLY A 160 11.07 -4.05 -7.98
N GLY A 161 10.01 -4.14 -7.15
CA GLY A 161 8.63 -4.32 -7.61
C GLY A 161 8.25 -5.77 -7.96
N GLY A 162 9.08 -6.77 -7.60
CA GLY A 162 8.79 -8.18 -7.89
C GLY A 162 7.53 -8.69 -7.21
N SER A 163 7.32 -8.35 -5.92
CA SER A 163 6.09 -8.72 -5.20
C SER A 163 4.85 -8.08 -5.80
N ILE A 164 4.93 -6.78 -6.13
CA ILE A 164 3.81 -6.05 -6.75
C ILE A 164 3.47 -6.63 -8.13
N LYS A 165 4.49 -6.95 -8.94
CA LYS A 165 4.30 -7.65 -10.22
C LYS A 165 3.64 -9.02 -10.00
N GLY A 166 4.08 -9.79 -9.00
CA GLY A 166 3.47 -11.06 -8.64
C GLY A 166 2.00 -10.91 -8.23
N ILE A 167 1.65 -9.87 -7.44
CA ILE A 167 0.25 -9.57 -7.11
C ILE A 167 -0.55 -9.28 -8.39
N ALA A 168 -0.03 -8.44 -9.29
CA ALA A 168 -0.70 -8.12 -10.53
C ALA A 168 -0.90 -9.36 -11.42
N ASP A 169 0.12 -10.23 -11.51
CA ASP A 169 0.07 -11.45 -12.31
C ASP A 169 -0.96 -12.45 -11.76
N ILE A 170 -0.97 -12.69 -10.44
CA ILE A 170 -1.95 -13.61 -9.86
C ILE A 170 -3.38 -13.09 -9.96
N LEU A 171 -3.60 -11.78 -9.88
CA LEU A 171 -4.90 -11.16 -10.12
C LEU A 171 -5.34 -11.33 -11.57
N ALA A 172 -4.41 -11.22 -12.52
CA ALA A 172 -4.70 -11.42 -13.95
C ALA A 172 -5.16 -12.85 -14.27
N GLU A 173 -4.69 -13.89 -13.54
CA GLU A 173 -5.19 -15.27 -13.66
C GLU A 173 -6.70 -15.39 -13.35
N PHE A 174 -7.27 -14.40 -12.68
CA PHE A 174 -8.70 -14.30 -12.39
C PHE A 174 -9.41 -13.23 -13.22
N GLU A 175 -8.79 -12.71 -14.27
CA GLU A 175 -9.31 -11.60 -15.07
C GLU A 175 -9.56 -10.32 -14.25
N VAL A 176 -8.82 -10.13 -13.16
CA VAL A 176 -8.88 -8.92 -12.33
C VAL A 176 -7.81 -7.94 -12.78
N SER A 177 -8.23 -6.74 -13.17
CA SER A 177 -7.32 -5.67 -13.60
C SER A 177 -6.84 -4.81 -12.44
N VAL A 178 -5.64 -4.21 -12.57
CA VAL A 178 -5.08 -3.31 -11.55
C VAL A 178 -5.53 -1.88 -11.84
N ALA A 179 -6.29 -1.29 -10.92
CA ALA A 179 -6.81 0.08 -10.99
C ALA A 179 -5.81 1.13 -10.44
N GLY A 180 -4.86 0.71 -9.63
CA GLY A 180 -3.83 1.57 -9.05
C GLY A 180 -2.89 0.80 -8.13
N ILE A 181 -1.71 1.38 -7.89
CA ILE A 181 -0.68 0.80 -7.01
C ILE A 181 -0.22 1.90 -6.03
N GLY A 182 -0.39 1.64 -4.74
CA GLY A 182 0.03 2.53 -3.65
C GLY A 182 1.04 1.86 -2.74
N ILE A 183 2.18 2.52 -2.53
CA ILE A 183 3.29 2.00 -1.73
C ILE A 183 3.71 3.07 -0.71
N ALA A 184 3.81 2.70 0.56
CA ALA A 184 4.23 3.65 1.58
C ALA A 184 5.69 4.11 1.37
N ILE A 185 6.61 3.16 1.17
CA ILE A 185 8.05 3.41 1.04
C ILE A 185 8.56 2.73 -0.23
N VAL A 186 9.18 3.49 -1.13
CA VAL A 186 9.80 2.93 -2.34
C VAL A 186 11.29 3.16 -2.32
N GLY A 187 12.06 2.09 -2.39
CA GLY A 187 13.51 2.16 -2.58
C GLY A 187 13.85 2.74 -3.97
N THR A 188 14.82 3.63 -4.06
CA THR A 188 15.25 4.21 -5.35
C THR A 188 15.97 3.19 -6.21
N LEU A 189 16.70 2.27 -5.59
CA LEU A 189 17.42 1.20 -6.26
C LEU A 189 16.65 -0.14 -6.19
N PRO A 190 16.69 -0.95 -7.25
CA PRO A 190 17.18 -0.63 -8.60
C PRO A 190 16.30 0.43 -9.28
N GLU A 191 16.86 1.28 -10.11
CA GLU A 191 16.12 2.34 -10.82
C GLU A 191 14.98 1.76 -11.67
N LYS A 192 15.28 0.70 -12.43
CA LYS A 192 14.27 0.01 -13.24
C LYS A 192 13.43 -0.92 -12.36
N LYS A 193 12.20 -0.51 -12.11
CA LYS A 193 11.20 -1.33 -11.40
C LYS A 193 10.53 -2.32 -12.37
N ARG A 194 9.98 -3.40 -11.80
CA ARG A 194 9.18 -4.40 -12.54
C ARG A 194 7.74 -3.96 -12.79
N VAL A 195 7.34 -2.84 -12.21
CA VAL A 195 6.02 -2.22 -12.37
C VAL A 195 6.17 -0.74 -12.64
N SER A 196 5.22 -0.18 -13.38
CA SER A 196 5.06 1.26 -13.63
C SER A 196 3.79 1.78 -12.93
N ASP A 197 3.55 3.09 -13.03
CA ASP A 197 2.32 3.75 -12.57
C ASP A 197 1.95 3.50 -11.10
N TYR A 198 2.95 3.48 -10.23
CA TYR A 198 2.75 3.42 -8.79
C TYR A 198 2.83 4.79 -8.12
N THR A 199 2.15 4.93 -6.99
CA THR A 199 2.22 6.10 -6.12
C THR A 199 3.01 5.74 -4.86
N ALA A 200 4.13 6.44 -4.62
CA ALA A 200 4.92 6.32 -3.39
C ALA A 200 4.64 7.49 -2.45
N VAL A 201 4.67 7.28 -1.13
CA VAL A 201 4.57 8.38 -0.16
C VAL A 201 5.96 8.97 0.13
N VAL A 202 6.94 8.11 0.41
CA VAL A 202 8.34 8.49 0.58
C VAL A 202 9.25 7.60 -0.24
N CYS A 203 10.43 8.12 -0.57
CA CYS A 203 11.48 7.40 -1.29
C CYS A 203 12.66 7.12 -0.35
N LEU A 204 13.14 5.87 -0.34
CA LEU A 204 14.32 5.43 0.37
C LEU A 204 15.49 5.40 -0.60
N GLY A 205 16.49 6.22 -0.35
CA GLY A 205 17.76 6.26 -1.07
C GLY A 205 18.74 5.22 -0.56
N GLU A 206 20.00 5.62 -0.46
CA GLU A 206 21.06 4.77 0.04
C GLU A 206 20.94 4.53 1.54
N VAL A 207 21.27 3.32 1.95
CA VAL A 207 21.45 2.92 3.35
C VAL A 207 22.90 2.52 3.53
N ASP A 208 23.68 3.37 4.19
CA ASP A 208 25.07 3.13 4.51
C ASP A 208 25.19 2.50 5.90
N GLU A 209 25.53 1.21 5.95
CA GLU A 209 25.65 0.45 7.19
C GLU A 209 26.89 0.84 8.00
N ASP A 210 27.96 1.26 7.33
CA ASP A 210 29.23 1.62 7.96
C ASP A 210 29.16 3.02 8.59
N GLN A 211 28.62 3.98 7.84
CA GLN A 211 28.45 5.37 8.31
C GLN A 211 27.16 5.58 9.11
N LYS A 212 26.31 4.57 9.23
CA LYS A 212 25.02 4.64 9.94
C LYS A 212 24.11 5.74 9.39
N THR A 213 24.07 5.93 8.08
CA THR A 213 23.23 6.93 7.44
C THR A 213 22.14 6.30 6.58
N ILE A 214 21.01 6.97 6.53
CA ILE A 214 19.84 6.56 5.75
C ILE A 214 19.36 7.77 4.95
N GLU A 215 19.37 7.66 3.63
CA GLU A 215 18.75 8.66 2.77
C GLU A 215 17.25 8.40 2.63
N VAL A 216 16.42 9.36 3.04
CA VAL A 216 14.96 9.31 2.85
C VAL A 216 14.47 10.70 2.48
N TYR A 217 13.60 10.76 1.50
CA TYR A 217 12.97 12.01 1.07
C TYR A 217 11.51 11.84 0.68
N PRO A 218 10.69 12.89 0.85
CA PRO A 218 9.29 12.85 0.52
C PRO A 218 9.06 12.85 -1.00
N ASN A 219 8.05 12.10 -1.46
CA ASN A 219 7.55 12.26 -2.83
C ASN A 219 6.54 13.40 -2.87
N ARG A 220 6.96 14.59 -3.31
CA ARG A 220 6.08 15.78 -3.38
C ARG A 220 5.15 15.79 -4.61
N LYS A 221 5.15 14.75 -5.45
CA LYS A 221 4.36 14.66 -6.70
C LYS A 221 3.29 13.57 -6.62
N ILE A 222 2.56 13.50 -5.51
CA ILE A 222 1.50 12.48 -5.33
C ILE A 222 0.20 12.88 -6.00
N PHE A 223 -0.16 14.17 -5.92
CA PHE A 223 -1.38 14.74 -6.48
C PHE A 223 -1.06 15.78 -7.53
#